data_28432078aab0a15c9d77afc8e1ef83ad
#
_entry.id   28432078aab0a15c9d77afc8e1ef83ad
#
_cell.length_a   1.000
_cell.length_b   1.000
_cell.length_c   1.000
_cell.angle_alpha   90.00
_cell.angle_beta   90.00
_cell.angle_gamma   90.00
#
_symmetry.space_group_name_H-M   'P 1'
#
loop_
_entity.id
_entity.type
_entity.pdbx_description
1 polymer ?
#
loop_
_entity_poly.entity_id
_entity_poly.type
_entity_poly.pdbx_seq_one_letter_code
_entity_poly.pdbx_strand_id
1 'polypeptide(L)'
;MGAGTSAPALPAPVLQFFISRFFLALYLLPTPLADDTAPQVLPPQVVAAVATLPYFLVENARTARRFVKSVAPPRVIVDIRFAVIDKDSPDAEVRAALAPLVKNGLDAGILSEAGCPGIADPGAALVREAHRLGLRVVPLVGPSSLLLALMASGLNGQQFAFHGYLPIEKVTRVATIKTLEREAQQRQQAQLFIETPYRNGALFADLLAHLQPGTRLCVAADVTGTGEFIKTLPVADWRRLPAPELHKIPTVFVLGT
;
A
#
# COMPACT_ATOMS: atom_id res chain seq x y z
N MET A 1 -45.20 8.73 -16.70
CA MET A 1 -44.76 7.38 -17.06
C MET A 1 -43.22 7.41 -17.08
N GLY A 2 -42.57 7.02 -15.96
CA GLY A 2 -41.14 7.02 -15.82
C GLY A 2 -40.66 5.57 -15.80
N ALA A 3 -39.93 5.16 -16.82
CA ALA A 3 -39.30 3.85 -16.88
C ALA A 3 -38.04 3.85 -16.02
N GLY A 4 -38.08 3.14 -14.89
CA GLY A 4 -36.91 2.85 -14.07
C GLY A 4 -36.03 1.81 -14.77
N THR A 5 -34.84 2.18 -15.20
CA THR A 5 -33.83 1.26 -15.67
C THR A 5 -33.12 0.64 -14.47
N SER A 6 -33.50 -0.59 -14.12
CA SER A 6 -32.72 -1.42 -13.19
C SER A 6 -31.42 -1.84 -13.85
N ALA A 7 -30.29 -1.65 -13.14
CA ALA A 7 -28.99 -2.17 -13.56
C ALA A 7 -29.05 -3.69 -13.72
N PRO A 8 -28.40 -4.28 -14.74
CA PRO A 8 -28.42 -5.73 -14.96
C PRO A 8 -27.68 -6.44 -13.82
N ALA A 9 -28.35 -7.42 -13.21
CA ALA A 9 -27.74 -8.35 -12.27
C ALA A 9 -26.66 -9.16 -12.98
N LEU A 10 -25.48 -9.28 -12.37
CA LEU A 10 -24.38 -10.09 -12.90
C LEU A 10 -24.84 -11.58 -13.00
N PRO A 11 -24.47 -12.28 -14.06
CA PRO A 11 -24.91 -13.66 -14.28
C PRO A 11 -24.31 -14.61 -13.23
N ALA A 12 -25.16 -15.45 -12.64
CA ALA A 12 -24.85 -16.44 -11.60
C ALA A 12 -23.61 -17.35 -11.82
N PRO A 13 -23.16 -17.68 -13.04
CA PRO A 13 -21.98 -18.54 -13.20
C PRO A 13 -20.64 -17.88 -12.83
N VAL A 14 -20.55 -16.55 -12.80
CA VAL A 14 -19.31 -15.85 -12.38
C VAL A 14 -19.07 -15.99 -10.87
N LEU A 15 -20.14 -16.00 -10.08
CA LEU A 15 -20.04 -16.21 -8.63
C LEU A 15 -19.65 -17.65 -8.26
N GLN A 16 -20.11 -18.63 -9.04
CA GLN A 16 -19.87 -20.06 -8.81
C GLN A 16 -18.46 -20.53 -9.17
N PHE A 17 -17.80 -19.86 -10.11
CA PHE A 17 -16.41 -20.17 -10.49
C PHE A 17 -15.40 -19.79 -9.39
N PHE A 18 -15.73 -18.81 -8.54
CA PHE A 18 -14.89 -18.38 -7.42
C PHE A 18 -15.06 -19.20 -6.13
N ILE A 19 -16.17 -19.93 -5.97
CA ILE A 19 -16.49 -20.65 -4.72
C ILE A 19 -15.88 -22.06 -4.64
N SER A 20 -15.43 -22.68 -5.75
CA SER A 20 -15.16 -24.10 -5.76
C SER A 20 -13.71 -24.56 -5.56
N ARG A 21 -12.76 -23.69 -5.13
CA ARG A 21 -11.34 -24.08 -4.87
C ARG A 21 -10.63 -23.27 -3.77
N PHE A 22 -11.27 -23.02 -2.64
CA PHE A 22 -10.63 -22.30 -1.52
C PHE A 22 -10.25 -23.29 -0.40
N PHE A 23 -9.15 -24.00 -0.55
CA PHE A 23 -8.57 -24.75 0.56
C PHE A 23 -7.27 -24.10 0.99
N LEU A 24 -7.21 -23.63 2.25
CA LEU A 24 -6.03 -23.18 2.98
C LEU A 24 -5.25 -22.05 2.28
N ALA A 25 -5.90 -20.94 2.06
CA ALA A 25 -5.28 -19.79 1.42
C ALA A 25 -5.09 -18.62 2.39
N LEU A 26 -3.96 -17.95 2.23
CA LEU A 26 -3.66 -16.65 2.82
C LEU A 26 -3.83 -15.58 1.75
N TYR A 27 -4.88 -14.76 1.89
CA TYR A 27 -5.19 -13.68 0.98
C TYR A 27 -4.49 -12.39 1.41
N LEU A 28 -3.83 -11.70 0.47
CA LEU A 28 -3.32 -10.36 0.70
C LEU A 28 -4.38 -9.38 0.18
N LEU A 29 -5.02 -8.66 1.09
CA LEU A 29 -6.16 -7.80 0.82
C LEU A 29 -5.73 -6.34 0.85
N PRO A 30 -5.66 -5.67 -0.30
CA PRO A 30 -5.36 -4.24 -0.33
C PRO A 30 -6.42 -3.42 0.40
N THR A 31 -5.96 -2.33 1.03
CA THR A 31 -6.82 -1.33 1.66
C THR A 31 -6.71 0.00 0.91
N PRO A 32 -7.66 0.93 1.04
CA PRO A 32 -7.55 2.26 0.46
C PRO A 32 -6.33 3.00 0.97
N LEU A 33 -5.79 3.91 0.17
CA LEU A 33 -4.70 4.81 0.54
C LEU A 33 -5.19 6.05 1.30
N ALA A 34 -6.43 6.45 1.04
CA ALA A 34 -7.10 7.58 1.68
C ALA A 34 -8.47 7.17 2.19
N ASP A 35 -8.96 7.87 3.22
CA ASP A 35 -10.26 7.61 3.82
C ASP A 35 -11.39 7.78 2.76
N ASP A 36 -12.46 7.01 2.93
CA ASP A 36 -13.69 7.05 2.12
C ASP A 36 -13.53 6.79 0.61
N THR A 37 -12.35 6.34 0.16
CA THR A 37 -12.09 6.05 -1.27
C THR A 37 -12.31 4.58 -1.66
N ALA A 38 -12.67 3.71 -0.72
CA ALA A 38 -12.84 2.28 -0.97
C ALA A 38 -13.72 1.93 -2.18
N PRO A 39 -14.89 2.58 -2.42
CA PRO A 39 -15.74 2.27 -3.57
C PRO A 39 -15.10 2.56 -4.92
N GLN A 40 -14.16 3.50 -4.97
CA GLN A 40 -13.47 3.92 -6.19
C GLN A 40 -12.22 3.09 -6.49
N VAL A 41 -11.52 2.62 -5.43
CA VAL A 41 -10.17 2.04 -5.57
C VAL A 41 -10.10 0.54 -5.31
N LEU A 42 -11.08 -0.06 -4.64
CA LEU A 42 -11.08 -1.49 -4.35
C LEU A 42 -11.88 -2.28 -5.39
N PRO A 43 -11.26 -3.31 -6.02
CA PRO A 43 -11.98 -4.24 -6.88
C PRO A 43 -13.06 -5.04 -6.13
N PRO A 44 -14.16 -5.43 -6.80
CA PRO A 44 -15.24 -6.22 -6.19
C PRO A 44 -14.78 -7.52 -5.51
N GLN A 45 -13.72 -8.15 -6.03
CA GLN A 45 -13.14 -9.35 -5.43
C GLN A 45 -12.54 -9.10 -4.04
N VAL A 46 -11.96 -7.93 -3.78
CA VAL A 46 -11.46 -7.55 -2.44
C VAL A 46 -12.64 -7.38 -1.50
N VAL A 47 -13.68 -6.66 -1.92
CA VAL A 47 -14.91 -6.47 -1.15
C VAL A 47 -15.55 -7.81 -0.80
N ALA A 48 -15.66 -8.74 -1.76
CA ALA A 48 -16.20 -10.08 -1.55
C ALA A 48 -15.35 -10.89 -0.55
N ALA A 49 -14.03 -10.83 -0.65
CA ALA A 49 -13.13 -11.50 0.29
C ALA A 49 -13.27 -10.91 1.71
N VAL A 50 -13.31 -9.59 1.85
CA VAL A 50 -13.55 -8.92 3.13
C VAL A 50 -14.91 -9.31 3.72
N ALA A 51 -15.92 -9.51 2.88
CA ALA A 51 -17.26 -9.90 3.32
C ALA A 51 -17.37 -11.36 3.80
N THR A 52 -16.49 -12.25 3.38
CA THR A 52 -16.61 -13.71 3.61
C THR A 52 -15.55 -14.32 4.50
N LEU A 53 -14.31 -13.81 4.50
CA LEU A 53 -13.20 -14.40 5.26
C LEU A 53 -13.43 -14.32 6.77
N PRO A 54 -13.31 -15.46 7.51
CA PRO A 54 -13.61 -15.49 8.94
C PRO A 54 -12.48 -14.96 9.83
N TYR A 55 -11.27 -14.80 9.27
CA TYR A 55 -10.07 -14.51 10.02
C TYR A 55 -9.19 -13.48 9.32
N PHE A 56 -8.69 -12.49 10.07
CA PHE A 56 -7.78 -11.45 9.56
C PHE A 56 -6.54 -11.32 10.42
N LEU A 57 -5.41 -11.18 9.73
CA LEU A 57 -4.09 -10.86 10.28
C LEU A 57 -3.85 -9.37 9.98
N VAL A 58 -3.64 -8.57 11.00
CA VAL A 58 -3.71 -7.10 10.91
C VAL A 58 -2.63 -6.45 11.76
N GLU A 59 -2.19 -5.24 11.39
CA GLU A 59 -1.31 -4.45 12.24
C GLU A 59 -2.06 -3.81 13.41
N ASN A 60 -3.31 -3.39 13.16
CA ASN A 60 -4.16 -2.75 14.16
C ASN A 60 -5.61 -3.24 14.03
N ALA A 61 -6.09 -3.92 15.07
CA ALA A 61 -7.44 -4.49 15.05
C ALA A 61 -8.56 -3.42 15.03
N ARG A 62 -8.30 -2.19 15.51
CA ARG A 62 -9.30 -1.11 15.52
C ARG A 62 -9.53 -0.55 14.12
N THR A 63 -8.46 -0.23 13.41
CA THR A 63 -8.52 0.26 12.03
C THR A 63 -9.07 -0.80 11.10
N ALA A 64 -8.63 -2.06 11.24
CA ALA A 64 -9.14 -3.18 10.46
C ALA A 64 -10.64 -3.41 10.65
N ARG A 65 -11.15 -3.37 11.88
CA ARG A 65 -12.60 -3.48 12.15
C ARG A 65 -13.38 -2.35 11.50
N ARG A 66 -12.88 -1.11 11.56
CA ARG A 66 -13.48 0.05 10.90
C ARG A 66 -13.54 -0.15 9.38
N PHE A 67 -12.44 -0.59 8.78
CA PHE A 67 -12.35 -0.91 7.36
C PHE A 67 -13.35 -2.01 6.96
N VAL A 68 -13.38 -3.15 7.65
CA VAL A 68 -14.34 -4.23 7.35
C VAL A 68 -15.78 -3.72 7.43
N LYS A 69 -16.12 -2.91 8.44
CA LYS A 69 -17.45 -2.34 8.60
C LYS A 69 -17.81 -1.37 7.46
N SER A 70 -16.87 -0.59 6.95
CA SER A 70 -17.11 0.35 5.85
C SER A 70 -17.31 -0.36 4.51
N VAL A 71 -16.60 -1.45 4.26
CA VAL A 71 -16.58 -2.17 2.98
C VAL A 71 -17.67 -3.25 2.91
N ALA A 72 -18.01 -3.88 4.03
CA ALA A 72 -19.03 -4.93 4.15
C ALA A 72 -20.01 -4.62 5.27
N PRO A 73 -20.85 -3.57 5.17
CA PRO A 73 -21.72 -3.10 6.26
C PRO A 73 -22.65 -4.16 6.88
N PRO A 74 -23.21 -5.14 6.13
CA PRO A 74 -24.09 -6.17 6.70
C PRO A 74 -23.35 -7.16 7.59
N ARG A 75 -22.01 -7.20 7.55
CA ARG A 75 -21.23 -8.20 8.25
C ARG A 75 -21.16 -7.94 9.74
N VAL A 76 -21.40 -8.97 10.56
CA VAL A 76 -21.31 -8.93 12.01
C VAL A 76 -19.85 -9.06 12.43
N ILE A 77 -19.27 -7.98 12.96
CA ILE A 77 -17.83 -7.89 13.29
C ILE A 77 -17.42 -8.84 14.44
N VAL A 78 -18.35 -9.15 15.37
CA VAL A 78 -18.06 -10.04 16.52
C VAL A 78 -17.76 -11.47 16.07
N ASP A 79 -18.23 -11.88 14.91
CA ASP A 79 -18.01 -13.22 14.35
C ASP A 79 -16.64 -13.35 13.63
N ILE A 80 -15.92 -12.23 13.53
CA ILE A 80 -14.63 -12.17 12.84
C ILE A 80 -13.49 -12.25 13.85
N ARG A 81 -12.59 -13.18 13.62
CA ARG A 81 -11.34 -13.26 14.38
C ARG A 81 -10.29 -12.32 13.80
N PHE A 82 -9.62 -11.57 14.68
CA PHE A 82 -8.47 -10.72 14.33
C PHE A 82 -7.27 -11.15 15.16
N ALA A 83 -6.12 -11.35 14.51
CA ALA A 83 -4.82 -11.49 15.18
C ALA A 83 -3.94 -10.30 14.78
N VAL A 84 -3.32 -9.69 15.76
CA VAL A 84 -2.42 -8.55 15.55
C VAL A 84 -1.01 -9.09 15.33
N ILE A 85 -0.37 -8.69 14.24
CA ILE A 85 1.01 -8.97 13.89
C ILE A 85 1.63 -7.66 13.42
N ASP A 86 2.64 -7.20 14.11
CA ASP A 86 3.38 -6.00 13.78
C ASP A 86 4.85 -6.32 13.38
N LYS A 87 5.61 -5.27 13.10
CA LYS A 87 7.01 -5.39 12.65
C LYS A 87 7.95 -6.00 13.70
N ASP A 88 7.58 -5.91 14.98
CA ASP A 88 8.37 -6.37 16.12
C ASP A 88 7.88 -7.73 16.62
N SER A 89 6.82 -8.28 16.02
CA SER A 89 6.25 -9.58 16.39
C SER A 89 7.26 -10.70 16.15
N PRO A 90 7.57 -11.51 17.19
CA PRO A 90 8.51 -12.60 17.06
C PRO A 90 7.98 -13.71 16.15
N ASP A 91 8.88 -14.48 15.54
CA ASP A 91 8.54 -15.60 14.64
C ASP A 91 7.56 -16.62 15.25
N ALA A 92 7.59 -16.80 16.56
CA ALA A 92 6.66 -17.68 17.27
C ALA A 92 5.21 -17.18 17.19
N GLU A 93 4.99 -15.87 17.28
CA GLU A 93 3.66 -15.25 17.14
C GLU A 93 3.18 -15.31 15.69
N VAL A 94 4.07 -15.05 14.72
CA VAL A 94 3.77 -15.18 13.28
C VAL A 94 3.30 -16.62 12.97
N ARG A 95 4.01 -17.64 13.48
CA ARG A 95 3.61 -19.05 13.34
C ARG A 95 2.27 -19.36 14.02
N ALA A 96 2.08 -18.84 15.24
CA ALA A 96 0.83 -19.03 15.98
C ALA A 96 -0.37 -18.40 15.27
N ALA A 97 -0.17 -17.23 14.64
CA ALA A 97 -1.21 -16.55 13.88
C ALA A 97 -1.64 -17.33 12.62
N LEU A 98 -0.73 -18.09 11.99
CA LEU A 98 -1.06 -18.94 10.83
C LEU A 98 -1.54 -20.35 11.22
N ALA A 99 -1.42 -20.76 12.48
CA ALA A 99 -1.83 -22.09 12.92
C ALA A 99 -3.32 -22.41 12.65
N PRO A 100 -4.29 -21.48 12.75
CA PRO A 100 -5.69 -21.76 12.41
C PRO A 100 -5.90 -22.17 10.95
N LEU A 101 -5.09 -21.68 10.00
CA LEU A 101 -5.19 -22.09 8.60
C LEU A 101 -4.85 -23.58 8.47
N VAL A 102 -3.75 -24.01 9.09
CA VAL A 102 -3.26 -25.39 9.00
C VAL A 102 -4.11 -26.37 9.80
N LYS A 103 -4.48 -26.00 11.05
CA LYS A 103 -5.15 -26.92 11.98
C LYS A 103 -6.66 -27.02 11.75
N ASN A 104 -7.29 -25.92 11.34
CA ASN A 104 -8.75 -25.83 11.27
C ASN A 104 -9.26 -25.70 9.85
N GLY A 105 -8.38 -25.68 8.85
CA GLY A 105 -8.78 -25.52 7.45
C GLY A 105 -9.40 -24.15 7.15
N LEU A 106 -8.97 -23.09 7.85
CA LEU A 106 -9.53 -21.74 7.68
C LEU A 106 -8.72 -20.95 6.66
N ASP A 107 -9.42 -20.22 5.81
CA ASP A 107 -8.83 -19.15 5.02
C ASP A 107 -8.65 -17.89 5.88
N ALA A 108 -7.60 -17.12 5.59
CA ALA A 108 -7.35 -15.86 6.28
C ALA A 108 -6.97 -14.74 5.31
N GLY A 109 -7.22 -13.50 5.71
CA GLY A 109 -6.78 -12.31 5.00
C GLY A 109 -5.74 -11.53 5.78
N ILE A 110 -4.70 -11.03 5.12
CA ILE A 110 -3.83 -9.98 5.65
C ILE A 110 -4.41 -8.64 5.21
N LEU A 111 -4.58 -7.71 6.16
CA LEU A 111 -4.93 -6.31 5.91
C LEU A 111 -3.79 -5.42 6.37
N SER A 112 -3.27 -4.59 5.49
CA SER A 112 -2.37 -3.49 5.83
C SER A 112 -3.13 -2.27 6.33
N GLU A 113 -2.45 -1.30 6.92
CA GLU A 113 -3.06 -0.01 7.29
C GLU A 113 -3.43 0.81 6.05
N ALA A 114 -2.62 0.75 4.97
CA ALA A 114 -2.91 1.39 3.69
C ALA A 114 -2.22 0.67 2.53
N GLY A 115 -2.90 0.50 1.41
CA GLY A 115 -2.34 -0.08 0.18
C GLY A 115 -2.18 -1.59 0.21
N CYS A 116 -1.10 -2.09 -0.39
CA CYS A 116 -0.87 -3.52 -0.60
C CYS A 116 -0.12 -4.17 0.57
N PRO A 117 -0.67 -5.23 1.20
CA PRO A 117 0.02 -5.97 2.24
C PRO A 117 1.36 -6.56 1.75
N GLY A 118 2.36 -6.56 2.62
CA GLY A 118 3.71 -7.04 2.33
C GLY A 118 4.62 -6.01 1.65
N ILE A 119 4.12 -4.81 1.37
CA ILE A 119 4.88 -3.70 0.79
C ILE A 119 5.02 -2.59 1.83
N ALA A 120 6.21 -2.44 2.40
CA ALA A 120 6.51 -1.50 3.48
C ALA A 120 5.68 -1.73 4.77
N ASP A 121 5.23 -2.97 4.99
CA ASP A 121 4.46 -3.40 6.14
C ASP A 121 4.93 -4.79 6.66
N PRO A 122 4.46 -5.25 7.85
CA PRO A 122 4.88 -6.53 8.43
C PRO A 122 4.33 -7.78 7.71
N GLY A 123 3.44 -7.64 6.75
CA GLY A 123 2.82 -8.77 6.02
C GLY A 123 3.82 -9.71 5.35
N ALA A 124 5.02 -9.22 5.00
CA ALA A 124 6.08 -10.03 4.41
C ALA A 124 6.52 -11.21 5.30
N ALA A 125 6.51 -11.05 6.64
CA ALA A 125 6.84 -12.14 7.57
C ALA A 125 5.78 -13.25 7.52
N LEU A 126 4.51 -12.88 7.48
CA LEU A 126 3.38 -13.81 7.33
C LEU A 126 3.44 -14.58 6.00
N VAL A 127 3.74 -13.90 4.91
CA VAL A 127 3.88 -14.51 3.57
C VAL A 127 5.02 -15.53 3.54
N ARG A 128 6.18 -15.16 4.09
CA ARG A 128 7.35 -16.07 4.18
C ARG A 128 7.01 -17.34 4.97
N GLU A 129 6.35 -17.19 6.11
CA GLU A 129 5.95 -18.34 6.93
C GLU A 129 4.84 -19.16 6.26
N ALA A 130 3.90 -18.53 5.55
CA ALA A 130 2.89 -19.23 4.76
C ALA A 130 3.52 -20.13 3.69
N HIS A 131 4.51 -19.62 2.95
CA HIS A 131 5.27 -20.43 2.00
C HIS A 131 6.00 -21.60 2.68
N ARG A 132 6.61 -21.37 3.86
CA ARG A 132 7.26 -22.44 4.63
C ARG A 132 6.27 -23.55 5.06
N LEU A 133 5.03 -23.18 5.33
CA LEU A 133 3.95 -24.10 5.69
C LEU A 133 3.24 -24.74 4.47
N GLY A 134 3.64 -24.42 3.25
CA GLY A 134 2.98 -24.90 2.03
C GLY A 134 1.59 -24.32 1.79
N LEU A 135 1.24 -23.21 2.44
CA LEU A 135 -0.04 -22.53 2.26
C LEU A 135 -0.06 -21.80 0.91
N ARG A 136 -1.23 -21.79 0.29
CA ARG A 136 -1.44 -20.98 -0.91
C ARG A 136 -1.49 -19.48 -0.52
N VAL A 137 -0.65 -18.67 -1.17
CA VAL A 137 -0.67 -17.20 -1.02
C VAL A 137 -1.39 -16.60 -2.23
N VAL A 138 -2.39 -15.76 -1.97
CA VAL A 138 -3.25 -15.17 -3.01
C VAL A 138 -3.22 -13.65 -2.89
N PRO A 139 -2.36 -12.95 -3.64
CA PRO A 139 -2.40 -11.50 -3.70
C PRO A 139 -3.63 -11.04 -4.49
N LEU A 140 -4.39 -10.11 -3.95
CA LEU A 140 -5.50 -9.46 -4.65
C LEU A 140 -5.05 -8.10 -5.22
N VAL A 141 -5.64 -7.73 -6.35
CA VAL A 141 -5.38 -6.44 -7.01
C VAL A 141 -5.93 -5.30 -6.15
N GLY A 142 -5.16 -4.22 -6.04
CA GLY A 142 -5.60 -3.03 -5.32
C GLY A 142 -4.61 -1.86 -5.42
N PRO A 143 -4.91 -0.73 -4.76
CA PRO A 143 -4.11 0.48 -4.85
C PRO A 143 -2.73 0.30 -4.21
N SER A 144 -1.72 0.89 -4.83
CA SER A 144 -0.36 1.02 -4.31
C SER A 144 0.14 2.44 -4.53
N SER A 145 0.42 3.17 -3.47
CA SER A 145 0.92 4.55 -3.56
C SER A 145 2.23 4.63 -4.36
N LEU A 146 3.09 3.62 -4.23
CA LEU A 146 4.38 3.56 -4.93
C LEU A 146 4.19 3.45 -6.44
N LEU A 147 3.34 2.51 -6.89
CA LEU A 147 3.08 2.31 -8.32
C LEU A 147 2.31 3.48 -8.92
N LEU A 148 1.32 4.02 -8.21
CA LEU A 148 0.55 5.18 -8.68
C LEU A 148 1.44 6.43 -8.80
N ALA A 149 2.32 6.67 -7.82
CA ALA A 149 3.30 7.74 -7.89
C ALA A 149 4.26 7.56 -9.06
N LEU A 150 4.78 6.35 -9.26
CA LEU A 150 5.67 6.05 -10.39
C LEU A 150 4.97 6.23 -11.74
N MET A 151 3.74 5.71 -11.90
CA MET A 151 2.93 5.88 -13.12
C MET A 151 2.72 7.34 -13.46
N ALA A 152 2.42 8.18 -12.46
CA ALA A 152 2.14 9.60 -12.64
C ALA A 152 3.39 10.49 -12.71
N SER A 153 4.56 9.96 -12.33
CA SER A 153 5.81 10.73 -12.28
C SER A 153 6.39 11.07 -13.65
N GLY A 154 6.11 10.27 -14.68
CA GLY A 154 6.76 10.37 -16.00
C GLY A 154 8.23 9.95 -15.98
N LEU A 155 8.69 9.28 -14.93
CA LEU A 155 10.05 8.72 -14.80
C LEU A 155 10.09 7.26 -15.26
N ASN A 156 11.27 6.63 -15.21
CA ASN A 156 11.47 5.29 -15.76
C ASN A 156 10.69 4.21 -14.97
N GLY A 157 9.60 3.72 -15.56
CA GLY A 157 8.78 2.66 -15.00
C GLY A 157 9.29 1.22 -15.29
N GLN A 158 10.32 1.06 -16.14
CA GLN A 158 10.93 -0.24 -16.41
C GLN A 158 12.05 -0.57 -15.42
N GLN A 159 12.76 0.44 -14.96
CA GLN A 159 13.82 0.30 -13.97
C GLN A 159 13.54 1.27 -12.82
N PHE A 160 13.21 0.73 -11.65
CA PHE A 160 12.99 1.51 -10.45
C PHE A 160 13.40 0.74 -9.21
N ALA A 161 13.73 1.47 -8.16
CA ALA A 161 14.04 0.91 -6.85
C ALA A 161 13.26 1.65 -5.76
N PHE A 162 12.72 0.89 -4.80
CA PHE A 162 12.09 1.44 -3.61
C PHE A 162 13.01 1.28 -2.41
N HIS A 163 13.25 2.38 -1.68
CA HIS A 163 14.21 2.46 -0.58
C HIS A 163 13.56 2.56 0.80
N GLY A 164 12.21 2.52 0.86
CA GLY A 164 11.51 2.71 2.13
C GLY A 164 11.73 4.12 2.69
N TYR A 165 11.99 4.20 4.00
CA TYR A 165 12.29 5.44 4.71
C TYR A 165 13.77 5.78 4.59
N LEU A 166 14.08 7.04 4.29
CA LEU A 166 15.46 7.52 4.34
C LEU A 166 15.93 7.72 5.79
N PRO A 167 17.26 7.72 6.04
CA PRO A 167 17.81 7.89 7.38
C PRO A 167 17.27 9.13 8.11
N ILE A 168 16.96 8.98 9.40
CA ILE A 168 16.44 10.07 10.23
C ILE A 168 17.54 11.12 10.49
N GLU A 169 18.77 10.67 10.70
CA GLU A 169 19.92 11.51 10.96
C GLU A 169 20.26 12.30 9.67
N LYS A 170 20.39 13.63 9.78
CA LYS A 170 20.50 14.53 8.63
C LYS A 170 21.74 14.29 7.77
N VAL A 171 22.89 14.04 8.38
CA VAL A 171 24.16 13.84 7.62
C VAL A 171 24.06 12.58 6.77
N THR A 172 23.57 11.48 7.35
CA THR A 172 23.38 10.20 6.67
C THR A 172 22.28 10.31 5.60
N ARG A 173 21.18 11.03 5.89
CA ARG A 173 20.11 11.27 4.92
C ARG A 173 20.62 12.03 3.69
N VAL A 174 21.39 13.08 3.88
CA VAL A 174 22.00 13.85 2.78
C VAL A 174 22.96 12.99 1.96
N ALA A 175 23.78 12.17 2.61
CA ALA A 175 24.66 11.22 1.91
C ALA A 175 23.84 10.21 1.07
N THR A 176 22.75 9.69 1.63
CA THR A 176 21.83 8.79 0.93
C THR A 176 21.20 9.48 -0.28
N ILE A 177 20.67 10.70 -0.13
CA ILE A 177 20.08 11.48 -1.23
C ILE A 177 21.07 11.60 -2.41
N LYS A 178 22.31 11.97 -2.15
CA LYS A 178 23.35 12.07 -3.19
C LYS A 178 23.68 10.73 -3.84
N THR A 179 23.63 9.65 -3.07
CA THR A 179 23.82 8.29 -3.60
C THR A 179 22.69 7.89 -4.52
N LEU A 180 21.44 8.13 -4.12
CA LEU A 180 20.26 7.84 -4.95
C LEU A 180 20.27 8.64 -6.25
N GLU A 181 20.66 9.90 -6.21
CA GLU A 181 20.80 10.73 -7.42
C GLU A 181 21.84 10.14 -8.38
N ARG A 182 23.00 9.76 -7.88
CA ARG A 182 24.04 9.12 -8.69
C ARG A 182 23.57 7.79 -9.29
N GLU A 183 22.86 6.96 -8.53
CA GLU A 183 22.28 5.70 -9.01
C GLU A 183 21.22 5.95 -10.07
N ALA A 184 20.36 6.95 -9.88
CA ALA A 184 19.37 7.33 -10.88
C ALA A 184 20.02 7.69 -12.22
N GLN A 185 21.10 8.48 -12.20
CA GLN A 185 21.85 8.88 -13.39
C GLN A 185 22.61 7.71 -14.04
N GLN A 186 23.37 6.95 -13.25
CA GLN A 186 24.23 5.89 -13.78
C GLN A 186 23.45 4.69 -14.32
N ARG A 187 22.33 4.35 -13.66
CA ARG A 187 21.52 3.19 -14.01
C ARG A 187 20.28 3.54 -14.82
N GLN A 188 20.00 4.82 -15.06
CA GLN A 188 18.75 5.29 -15.65
C GLN A 188 17.52 4.72 -14.90
N GLN A 189 17.59 4.70 -13.57
CA GLN A 189 16.64 4.02 -12.69
C GLN A 189 15.91 5.04 -11.82
N ALA A 190 14.58 4.99 -11.79
CA ALA A 190 13.79 5.80 -10.88
C ALA A 190 13.99 5.32 -9.41
N GLN A 191 14.22 6.27 -8.50
CA GLN A 191 14.43 6.00 -7.08
C GLN A 191 13.20 6.45 -6.29
N LEU A 192 12.47 5.50 -5.69
CA LEU A 192 11.28 5.77 -4.89
C LEU A 192 11.63 5.70 -3.41
N PHE A 193 11.10 6.62 -2.63
CA PHE A 193 11.23 6.59 -1.17
C PHE A 193 10.05 7.32 -0.51
N ILE A 194 9.86 7.06 0.77
CA ILE A 194 8.80 7.65 1.57
C ILE A 194 9.38 8.24 2.86
N GLU A 195 8.60 9.06 3.51
CA GLU A 195 8.89 9.57 4.84
C GLU A 195 7.62 9.55 5.70
N THR A 196 7.78 9.65 7.01
CA THR A 196 6.64 9.85 7.90
C THR A 196 5.98 11.21 7.59
N PRO A 197 4.63 11.30 7.65
CA PRO A 197 3.92 12.51 7.25
C PRO A 197 4.37 13.78 7.96
N TYR A 198 4.89 13.66 9.19
CA TYR A 198 5.41 14.81 9.97
C TYR A 198 6.77 15.32 9.49
N ARG A 199 7.55 14.52 8.76
CA ARG A 199 8.90 14.85 8.30
C ARG A 199 9.01 15.13 6.80
N ASN A 200 7.92 14.99 6.05
CA ASN A 200 7.89 15.19 4.60
C ASN A 200 8.44 16.59 4.20
N GLY A 201 8.06 17.65 4.91
CA GLY A 201 8.54 18.99 4.61
C GLY A 201 10.06 19.13 4.81
N ALA A 202 10.62 18.53 5.87
CA ALA A 202 12.06 18.54 6.12
C ALA A 202 12.82 17.74 5.06
N LEU A 203 12.30 16.56 4.68
CA LEU A 203 12.88 15.76 3.59
C LEU A 203 12.84 16.52 2.26
N PHE A 204 11.72 17.14 1.91
CA PHE A 204 11.58 17.96 0.70
C PHE A 204 12.60 19.10 0.66
N ALA A 205 12.79 19.79 1.77
CA ALA A 205 13.81 20.86 1.88
C ALA A 205 15.24 20.31 1.66
N ASP A 206 15.57 19.16 2.26
CA ASP A 206 16.87 18.51 2.06
C ASP A 206 17.07 18.07 0.60
N LEU A 207 16.03 17.53 -0.06
CA LEU A 207 16.07 17.18 -1.48
C LEU A 207 16.38 18.40 -2.34
N LEU A 208 15.68 19.52 -2.14
CA LEU A 208 15.92 20.73 -2.88
C LEU A 208 17.33 21.33 -2.62
N ALA A 209 17.84 21.22 -1.39
CA ALA A 209 19.14 21.76 -1.04
C ALA A 209 20.31 20.96 -1.65
N HIS A 210 20.16 19.64 -1.82
CA HIS A 210 21.28 18.74 -2.07
C HIS A 210 21.27 18.03 -3.43
N LEU A 211 20.15 18.00 -4.14
CA LEU A 211 20.05 17.46 -5.50
C LEU A 211 20.56 18.49 -6.53
N GLN A 212 21.02 17.98 -7.67
CA GLN A 212 21.44 18.81 -8.81
C GLN A 212 20.24 19.54 -9.43
N PRO A 213 20.45 20.73 -10.00
CA PRO A 213 19.36 21.52 -10.58
C PRO A 213 18.53 20.83 -11.67
N GLY A 214 19.17 19.97 -12.47
CA GLY A 214 18.55 19.24 -13.58
C GLY A 214 17.84 17.95 -13.16
N THR A 215 18.09 17.45 -11.96
CA THR A 215 17.47 16.22 -11.46
C THR A 215 15.97 16.39 -11.35
N ARG A 216 15.21 15.44 -11.88
CA ARG A 216 13.74 15.46 -11.82
C ARG A 216 13.27 14.86 -10.50
N LEU A 217 12.39 15.58 -9.82
CA LEU A 217 11.78 15.18 -8.55
C LEU A 217 10.26 15.19 -8.70
N CYS A 218 9.64 14.04 -8.49
CA CYS A 218 8.20 13.91 -8.33
C CYS A 218 7.85 13.94 -6.85
N VAL A 219 6.82 14.71 -6.52
CA VAL A 219 6.14 14.70 -5.22
C VAL A 219 4.73 14.21 -5.47
N ALA A 220 4.36 13.07 -4.89
CA ALA A 220 3.03 12.48 -4.98
C ALA A 220 2.43 12.38 -3.56
N ALA A 221 1.60 13.35 -3.22
CA ALA A 221 0.98 13.51 -1.92
C ALA A 221 -0.52 13.19 -1.97
N ASP A 222 -1.06 12.62 -0.91
CA ASP A 222 -2.49 12.22 -0.77
C ASP A 222 -3.02 11.44 -1.98
N VAL A 223 -2.22 10.50 -2.50
CA VAL A 223 -2.56 9.74 -3.71
C VAL A 223 -3.89 9.01 -3.52
N THR A 224 -4.81 9.20 -4.46
CA THR A 224 -6.22 8.78 -4.45
C THR A 224 -7.11 9.53 -3.45
N GLY A 225 -6.58 10.44 -2.68
CA GLY A 225 -7.35 11.27 -1.74
C GLY A 225 -7.97 12.50 -2.41
N THR A 226 -8.79 13.22 -1.67
CA THR A 226 -9.44 14.45 -2.16
C THR A 226 -8.46 15.61 -2.31
N GLY A 227 -7.33 15.57 -1.63
CA GLY A 227 -6.23 16.53 -1.71
C GLY A 227 -5.08 16.05 -2.60
N GLU A 228 -5.29 15.10 -3.49
CA GLU A 228 -4.25 14.54 -4.34
C GLU A 228 -3.44 15.62 -5.06
N PHE A 229 -2.13 15.58 -4.85
CA PHE A 229 -1.18 16.44 -5.50
C PHE A 229 -0.03 15.61 -6.06
N ILE A 230 0.09 15.55 -7.40
CA ILE A 230 1.19 14.85 -8.06
C ILE A 230 1.86 15.80 -9.04
N LYS A 231 3.15 16.06 -8.84
CA LYS A 231 3.89 16.98 -9.72
C LYS A 231 5.35 16.57 -9.86
N THR A 232 5.84 16.55 -11.08
CA THR A 232 7.26 16.29 -11.43
C THR A 232 7.87 17.50 -12.07
N LEU A 233 8.96 18.00 -11.48
CA LEU A 233 9.74 19.12 -12.03
C LEU A 233 11.23 18.87 -11.85
N PRO A 234 12.09 19.53 -12.66
CA PRO A 234 13.49 19.72 -12.31
C PRO A 234 13.62 20.43 -10.95
N VAL A 235 14.63 20.06 -10.17
CA VAL A 235 14.90 20.68 -8.85
C VAL A 235 15.07 22.20 -8.95
N ALA A 236 15.67 22.69 -10.04
CA ALA A 236 15.79 24.14 -10.28
C ALA A 236 14.44 24.86 -10.32
N ASP A 237 13.41 24.21 -10.86
CA ASP A 237 12.07 24.79 -10.96
C ASP A 237 11.31 24.66 -9.65
N TRP A 238 11.47 23.54 -8.93
CA TRP A 238 10.96 23.39 -7.56
C TRP A 238 11.45 24.50 -6.63
N ARG A 239 12.74 24.88 -6.75
CA ARG A 239 13.34 25.97 -5.93
C ARG A 239 12.70 27.35 -6.15
N ARG A 240 12.00 27.54 -7.28
CA ARG A 240 11.34 28.81 -7.63
C ARG A 240 9.88 28.87 -7.20
N LEU A 241 9.33 27.74 -6.78
CA LEU A 241 7.93 27.63 -6.36
C LEU A 241 7.82 27.63 -4.83
N PRO A 242 6.68 28.03 -4.30
CA PRO A 242 6.37 27.77 -2.90
C PRO A 242 6.35 26.26 -2.66
N ALA A 243 6.85 25.84 -1.49
CA ALA A 243 6.79 24.44 -1.11
C ALA A 243 5.34 23.95 -1.03
N PRO A 244 5.03 22.75 -1.53
CA PRO A 244 3.70 22.18 -1.36
C PRO A 244 3.44 21.90 0.13
N GLU A 245 2.15 21.94 0.53
CA GLU A 245 1.76 21.51 1.86
C GLU A 245 1.91 19.98 1.96
N LEU A 246 2.82 19.53 2.81
CA LEU A 246 3.14 18.12 3.00
C LEU A 246 2.99 17.65 4.46
N HIS A 247 2.65 18.58 5.36
CA HIS A 247 2.56 18.27 6.79
C HIS A 247 1.36 17.37 7.07
N LYS A 248 1.61 16.23 7.67
CA LYS A 248 0.62 15.17 7.96
C LYS A 248 -0.03 14.53 6.73
N ILE A 249 0.53 14.73 5.54
CA ILE A 249 0.01 14.16 4.30
C ILE A 249 0.91 13.00 3.86
N PRO A 250 0.37 11.78 3.68
CA PRO A 250 1.13 10.66 3.12
C PRO A 250 1.71 11.04 1.76
N THR A 251 3.01 10.86 1.58
CA THR A 251 3.72 11.33 0.39
C THR A 251 4.74 10.31 -0.09
N VAL A 252 4.75 10.06 -1.39
CA VAL A 252 5.80 9.32 -2.09
C VAL A 252 6.65 10.31 -2.88
N PHE A 253 7.95 10.17 -2.77
CA PHE A 253 8.91 10.91 -3.59
C PHE A 253 9.51 9.97 -4.64
N VAL A 254 9.62 10.46 -5.88
CA VAL A 254 10.29 9.72 -6.97
C VAL A 254 11.35 10.62 -7.60
N LEU A 255 12.58 10.12 -7.63
CA LEU A 255 13.75 10.81 -8.14
C LEU A 255 14.21 10.11 -9.44
N GLY A 256 14.56 10.88 -10.45
CA GLY A 256 15.06 10.36 -11.72
C GLY A 256 15.74 11.41 -12.60
N THR A 257 16.08 11.03 -13.82
CA THR A 257 16.71 11.87 -14.86
C THR A 257 15.72 12.30 -15.91
#